data_5f8b145031a4f0aed380fdb8db4e922e
#
_entry.id   5f8b145031a4f0aed380fdb8db4e922e
#
_cell.length_a   1.000
_cell.length_b   1.000
_cell.length_c   1.000
_cell.angle_alpha   90.00
_cell.angle_beta   90.00
_cell.angle_gamma   90.00
#
_symmetry.space_group_name_H-M   'P 1'
#
loop_
_entity.id
_entity.type
_entity.pdbx_description
1 polymer ?
#
loop_
_entity_poly.entity_id
_entity_poly.type
_entity_poly.pdbx_seq_one_letter_code
_entity_poly.pdbx_strand_id
1 'polypeptide(L)'
;YVSDIADGVMWSAGIAIPGVPRNTTPAKVVNLSEAWDAPTCAPVMQNAVNRMHKIGVPLVVAAGNAGKSANLAAPANCGGAIVVAATSSHNKITGYSNWGPMVDVAAPGGDTNAPIWSTVNTGKFSLGAPSYGDLSGTSMAAPHVSGVIALMKERNPNIGVEAIRKTLRDTGVKVNGYRK
;
A
#
# COMPACT_ATOMS: atom_id res chain seq x y z
N TYR A 1 0.29 15.29 -10.08
CA TYR A 1 1.64 15.52 -9.54
C TYR A 1 1.83 14.73 -8.24
N VAL A 2 3.11 14.50 -7.83
CA VAL A 2 3.41 13.84 -6.54
C VAL A 2 2.88 14.64 -5.36
N SER A 3 2.83 15.97 -5.47
CA SER A 3 2.19 16.87 -4.48
C SER A 3 0.72 16.53 -4.27
N ASP A 4 -0.03 16.28 -5.33
CA ASP A 4 -1.46 16.03 -5.24
C ASP A 4 -1.74 14.67 -4.57
N ILE A 5 -0.87 13.68 -4.84
CA ILE A 5 -0.91 12.38 -4.16
C ILE A 5 -0.60 12.55 -2.67
N ALA A 6 0.44 13.33 -2.34
CA ALA A 6 0.82 13.61 -0.96
C ALA A 6 -0.30 14.34 -0.19
N ASP A 7 -0.94 15.32 -0.81
CA ASP A 7 -2.08 16.03 -0.24
C ASP A 7 -3.29 15.11 -0.08
N GLY A 8 -3.57 14.27 -1.07
CA GLY A 8 -4.67 13.31 -1.02
C GLY A 8 -4.54 12.30 0.12
N VAL A 9 -3.35 11.70 0.33
CA VAL A 9 -3.14 10.76 1.44
C VAL A 9 -3.18 11.47 2.80
N MET A 10 -2.65 12.67 2.90
CA MET A 10 -2.74 13.48 4.12
C MET A 10 -4.19 13.87 4.44
N TRP A 11 -4.93 14.35 3.45
CA TRP A 11 -6.35 14.68 3.61
C TRP A 11 -7.18 13.47 4.04
N SER A 12 -6.93 12.31 3.42
CA SER A 12 -7.60 11.06 3.78
C SER A 12 -7.38 10.69 5.26
N ALA A 13 -6.19 10.96 5.79
CA ALA A 13 -5.83 10.77 7.21
C ALA A 13 -6.37 11.88 8.14
N GLY A 14 -7.09 12.87 7.62
CA GLY A 14 -7.66 14.00 8.40
C GLY A 14 -6.71 15.16 8.63
N ILE A 15 -5.55 15.17 7.95
CA ILE A 15 -4.63 16.30 7.99
C ILE A 15 -5.17 17.43 7.09
N ALA A 16 -5.28 18.63 7.64
CA ALA A 16 -5.80 19.78 6.89
C ALA A 16 -4.85 20.15 5.74
N ILE A 17 -5.43 20.36 4.56
CA ILE A 17 -4.75 20.82 3.34
C ILE A 17 -5.29 22.22 3.01
N PRO A 18 -4.43 23.23 2.81
CA PRO A 18 -4.85 24.57 2.45
C PRO A 18 -5.73 24.60 1.19
N GLY A 19 -6.84 25.32 1.26
CA GLY A 19 -7.77 25.45 0.14
C GLY A 19 -8.67 24.24 -0.12
N VAL A 20 -8.57 23.17 0.68
CA VAL A 20 -9.40 21.96 0.57
C VAL A 20 -10.32 21.84 1.78
N PRO A 21 -11.65 21.54 1.61
CA PRO A 21 -12.55 21.28 2.72
C PRO A 21 -12.02 20.19 3.65
N ARG A 22 -12.19 20.37 4.96
CA ARG A 22 -11.69 19.40 5.94
C ARG A 22 -12.39 18.04 5.80
N ASN A 23 -11.61 16.96 5.84
CA ASN A 23 -12.18 15.62 5.97
C ASN A 23 -12.76 15.43 7.38
N THR A 24 -14.08 15.22 7.47
CA THR A 24 -14.81 15.02 8.74
C THR A 24 -14.83 13.56 9.18
N THR A 25 -14.42 12.63 8.32
CA THR A 25 -14.39 11.17 8.57
C THR A 25 -13.02 10.58 8.25
N PRO A 26 -11.97 10.96 9.01
CA PRO A 26 -10.60 10.57 8.70
C PRO A 26 -10.39 9.05 8.78
N ALA A 27 -9.68 8.51 7.79
CA ALA A 27 -9.30 7.12 7.73
C ALA A 27 -8.33 6.75 8.87
N LYS A 28 -8.39 5.50 9.33
CA LYS A 28 -7.46 4.94 10.33
C LYS A 28 -6.30 4.19 9.69
N VAL A 29 -6.40 3.90 8.40
CA VAL A 29 -5.36 3.36 7.52
C VAL A 29 -5.61 3.90 6.12
N VAL A 30 -4.56 4.25 5.39
CA VAL A 30 -4.66 4.72 4.01
C VAL A 30 -3.92 3.75 3.11
N ASN A 31 -4.58 3.31 2.03
CA ASN A 31 -4.00 2.46 1.00
C ASN A 31 -3.64 3.29 -0.23
N LEU A 32 -2.40 3.17 -0.69
CA LEU A 32 -1.93 3.77 -1.93
C LEU A 32 -1.35 2.68 -2.83
N SER A 33 -2.19 2.12 -3.68
CA SER A 33 -1.84 1.05 -4.63
C SER A 33 -1.13 1.59 -5.88
N GLU A 34 -0.22 2.54 -5.68
CA GLU A 34 0.56 3.18 -6.74
C GLU A 34 2.05 2.96 -6.54
N ALA A 35 2.79 2.84 -7.64
CA ALA A 35 4.24 2.84 -7.64
C ALA A 35 4.76 3.39 -8.97
N TRP A 36 5.78 4.22 -8.89
CA TRP A 36 6.48 4.76 -10.07
C TRP A 36 7.99 4.70 -9.86
N ASP A 37 8.72 4.70 -10.96
CA ASP A 37 10.18 4.67 -10.93
C ASP A 37 10.74 5.98 -10.37
N ALA A 38 11.47 5.86 -9.28
CA ALA A 38 12.18 6.98 -8.66
C ALA A 38 13.33 6.45 -7.80
N PRO A 39 14.56 6.96 -7.96
CA PRO A 39 15.70 6.51 -7.16
C PRO A 39 15.64 6.97 -5.71
N THR A 40 14.84 7.99 -5.43
CA THR A 40 14.66 8.57 -4.08
C THR A 40 13.21 8.94 -3.84
N CYS A 41 12.79 8.89 -2.58
CA CYS A 41 11.50 9.41 -2.16
C CYS A 41 11.48 10.95 -2.31
N ALA A 42 10.48 11.48 -2.99
CA ALA A 42 10.32 12.93 -3.09
C ALA A 42 10.06 13.55 -1.69
N PRO A 43 10.71 14.68 -1.35
CA PRO A 43 10.56 15.30 -0.02
C PRO A 43 9.11 15.56 0.39
N VAL A 44 8.24 15.94 -0.55
CA VAL A 44 6.82 16.18 -0.28
C VAL A 44 6.10 14.89 0.14
N MET A 45 6.41 13.74 -0.50
CA MET A 45 5.84 12.45 -0.15
C MET A 45 6.40 11.94 1.19
N GLN A 46 7.71 12.10 1.43
CA GLN A 46 8.31 11.75 2.72
C GLN A 46 7.70 12.56 3.87
N ASN A 47 7.43 13.85 3.64
CA ASN A 47 6.74 14.69 4.63
C ASN A 47 5.32 14.16 4.92
N ALA A 48 4.58 13.79 3.89
CA ALA A 48 3.24 13.21 4.05
C ALA A 48 3.29 11.94 4.90
N VAL A 49 4.20 10.99 4.60
CA VAL A 49 4.40 9.76 5.38
C VAL A 49 4.73 10.10 6.84
N ASN A 50 5.67 11.01 7.09
CA ASN A 50 6.08 11.40 8.44
C ASN A 50 4.92 12.01 9.24
N ARG A 51 4.11 12.87 8.62
CA ARG A 51 2.94 13.49 9.26
C ARG A 51 1.86 12.46 9.59
N MET A 52 1.57 11.53 8.67
CA MET A 52 0.63 10.44 8.90
C MET A 52 1.11 9.51 10.01
N HIS A 53 2.39 9.15 9.99
CA HIS A 53 3.02 8.34 11.04
C HIS A 53 2.87 9.00 12.43
N LYS A 54 3.12 10.32 12.52
CA LYS A 54 3.01 11.10 13.78
C LYS A 54 1.59 11.06 14.38
N ILE A 55 0.55 11.01 13.56
CA ILE A 55 -0.84 10.90 14.01
C ILE A 55 -1.33 9.45 14.14
N GLY A 56 -0.43 8.47 13.97
CA GLY A 56 -0.73 7.05 14.11
C GLY A 56 -1.55 6.44 12.96
N VAL A 57 -1.60 7.08 11.79
CA VAL A 57 -2.28 6.56 10.59
C VAL A 57 -1.24 5.96 9.64
N PRO A 58 -1.18 4.63 9.47
CA PRO A 58 -0.25 4.01 8.54
C PRO A 58 -0.65 4.30 7.08
N LEU A 59 0.38 4.56 6.25
CA LEU A 59 0.28 4.53 4.80
C LEU A 59 0.77 3.18 4.31
N VAL A 60 -0.10 2.40 3.67
CA VAL A 60 0.23 1.11 3.05
C VAL A 60 0.43 1.34 1.56
N VAL A 61 1.54 0.89 1.01
CA VAL A 61 1.91 1.14 -0.38
C VAL A 61 2.28 -0.13 -1.13
N ALA A 62 2.02 -0.16 -2.41
CA ALA A 62 2.48 -1.22 -3.30
C ALA A 62 4.00 -1.14 -3.49
N ALA A 63 4.69 -2.30 -3.51
CA ALA A 63 6.14 -2.35 -3.74
C ALA A 63 6.54 -2.00 -5.19
N GLY A 64 5.60 -2.14 -6.14
CA GLY A 64 5.80 -1.97 -7.57
C GLY A 64 5.88 -3.30 -8.33
N ASN A 65 5.76 -3.24 -9.66
CA ASN A 65 5.53 -4.40 -10.52
C ASN A 65 6.60 -4.60 -11.61
N ALA A 66 7.85 -4.18 -11.34
CA ALA A 66 8.93 -4.23 -12.31
C ALA A 66 9.95 -5.37 -12.06
N GLY A 67 9.70 -6.24 -11.07
CA GLY A 67 10.61 -7.33 -10.71
C GLY A 67 12.00 -6.86 -10.25
N LYS A 68 12.08 -5.66 -9.67
CA LYS A 68 13.34 -5.02 -9.26
C LYS A 68 13.32 -4.61 -7.79
N SER A 69 14.42 -4.01 -7.33
CA SER A 69 14.47 -3.50 -5.95
C SER A 69 13.42 -2.41 -5.71
N ALA A 70 12.65 -2.54 -4.62
CA ALA A 70 11.68 -1.55 -4.19
C ALA A 70 12.33 -0.21 -3.79
N ASN A 71 13.65 -0.18 -3.55
CA ASN A 71 14.41 1.06 -3.33
C ASN A 71 14.36 2.01 -4.54
N LEU A 72 14.05 1.50 -5.72
CA LEU A 72 13.96 2.25 -6.97
C LEU A 72 12.52 2.62 -7.35
N ALA A 73 11.58 2.45 -6.43
CA ALA A 73 10.16 2.72 -6.64
C ALA A 73 9.61 3.63 -5.53
N ALA A 74 9.03 4.75 -5.90
CA ALA A 74 8.27 5.57 -4.96
C ALA A 74 6.77 5.20 -5.04
N PRO A 75 6.04 5.27 -3.93
CA PRO A 75 6.45 5.68 -2.59
C PRO A 75 7.04 4.54 -1.73
N ALA A 76 7.32 3.35 -2.30
CA ALA A 76 7.89 2.23 -1.55
C ALA A 76 9.25 2.55 -0.90
N ASN A 77 10.03 3.45 -1.50
CA ASN A 77 11.31 3.94 -0.97
C ASN A 77 11.16 5.07 0.06
N CYS A 78 9.94 5.47 0.44
CA CYS A 78 9.70 6.46 1.48
C CYS A 78 9.76 5.80 2.87
N GLY A 79 10.64 6.29 3.73
CA GLY A 79 10.77 5.76 5.08
C GLY A 79 9.48 5.95 5.90
N GLY A 80 9.02 4.88 6.57
CA GLY A 80 7.81 4.93 7.39
C GLY A 80 6.53 4.43 6.70
N ALA A 81 6.51 4.27 5.39
CA ALA A 81 5.41 3.57 4.70
C ALA A 81 5.46 2.06 4.97
N ILE A 82 4.33 1.39 4.98
CA ILE A 82 4.25 -0.09 5.04
C ILE A 82 4.22 -0.62 3.60
N VAL A 83 5.31 -1.24 3.18
CA VAL A 83 5.53 -1.67 1.79
C VAL A 83 5.13 -3.11 1.59
N VAL A 84 4.28 -3.37 0.60
CA VAL A 84 3.69 -4.69 0.36
C VAL A 84 4.11 -5.26 -0.99
N ALA A 85 4.78 -6.42 -0.95
CA ALA A 85 5.07 -7.24 -2.12
C ALA A 85 3.90 -8.18 -2.47
N ALA A 86 3.92 -8.76 -3.67
CA ALA A 86 2.87 -9.64 -4.15
C ALA A 86 3.27 -11.11 -4.14
N THR A 87 2.38 -11.97 -3.63
CA THR A 87 2.48 -13.42 -3.74
C THR A 87 1.44 -14.00 -4.69
N SER A 88 1.77 -15.14 -5.28
CA SER A 88 0.85 -16.02 -5.98
C SER A 88 -0.01 -16.84 -4.99
N SER A 89 -0.98 -17.59 -5.52
CA SER A 89 -1.79 -18.57 -4.76
C SER A 89 -0.97 -19.69 -4.12
N HIS A 90 0.27 -19.91 -4.56
CA HIS A 90 1.19 -20.93 -4.02
C HIS A 90 2.17 -20.36 -2.98
N ASN A 91 1.87 -19.19 -2.40
CA ASN A 91 2.74 -18.51 -1.41
C ASN A 91 4.18 -18.31 -1.90
N LYS A 92 4.35 -17.96 -3.18
CA LYS A 92 5.63 -17.59 -3.79
C LYS A 92 5.58 -16.14 -4.22
N ILE A 93 6.69 -15.40 -4.09
CA ILE A 93 6.81 -14.06 -4.68
C ILE A 93 6.58 -14.17 -6.18
N THR A 94 5.70 -13.32 -6.70
CA THR A 94 5.44 -13.25 -8.15
C THR A 94 6.61 -12.62 -8.89
N GLY A 95 6.81 -13.03 -10.16
CA GLY A 95 7.93 -12.55 -10.96
C GLY A 95 7.91 -11.04 -11.23
N TYR A 96 6.73 -10.43 -11.22
CA TYR A 96 6.57 -8.99 -11.39
C TYR A 96 6.81 -8.18 -10.12
N SER A 97 6.64 -8.79 -8.92
CA SER A 97 6.73 -8.05 -7.67
C SER A 97 8.13 -7.47 -7.45
N ASN A 98 8.19 -6.20 -7.09
CA ASN A 98 9.40 -5.63 -6.54
C ASN A 98 9.71 -6.27 -5.17
N TRP A 99 10.98 -6.24 -4.79
CA TRP A 99 11.56 -6.95 -3.64
C TRP A 99 12.60 -6.11 -2.92
N GLY A 100 13.16 -6.62 -1.84
CA GLY A 100 14.30 -6.01 -1.14
C GLY A 100 13.97 -5.51 0.27
N PRO A 101 14.93 -4.85 0.94
CA PRO A 101 14.85 -4.50 2.36
C PRO A 101 13.74 -3.51 2.71
N MET A 102 13.22 -2.77 1.71
CA MET A 102 12.09 -1.85 1.93
C MET A 102 10.76 -2.57 2.12
N VAL A 103 10.64 -3.83 1.68
CA VAL A 103 9.39 -4.59 1.80
C VAL A 103 9.19 -5.03 3.24
N ASP A 104 8.04 -4.70 3.81
CA ASP A 104 7.64 -5.08 5.16
C ASP A 104 7.00 -6.47 5.20
N VAL A 105 6.11 -6.73 4.24
CA VAL A 105 5.29 -7.93 4.18
C VAL A 105 4.89 -8.22 2.73
N ALA A 106 4.53 -9.46 2.45
CA ALA A 106 3.92 -9.85 1.18
C ALA A 106 2.48 -10.33 1.40
N ALA A 107 1.62 -10.10 0.42
CA ALA A 107 0.22 -10.50 0.46
C ALA A 107 -0.25 -11.00 -0.92
N PRO A 108 -1.41 -11.65 -1.04
CA PRO A 108 -1.92 -12.13 -2.31
C PRO A 108 -2.06 -10.99 -3.33
N GLY A 109 -1.26 -11.05 -4.39
CA GLY A 109 -1.31 -10.11 -5.50
C GLY A 109 -1.78 -10.75 -6.80
N GLY A 110 -1.91 -12.09 -6.79
CA GLY A 110 -2.33 -12.87 -7.94
C GLY A 110 -1.23 -13.09 -8.97
N ASP A 111 -1.48 -14.00 -9.86
CA ASP A 111 -0.66 -14.29 -11.06
C ASP A 111 -1.57 -14.62 -12.25
N THR A 112 -0.99 -14.97 -13.39
CA THR A 112 -1.72 -15.27 -14.62
C THR A 112 -2.74 -16.41 -14.47
N ASN A 113 -2.48 -17.37 -13.57
CA ASN A 113 -3.34 -18.56 -13.39
C ASN A 113 -4.35 -18.38 -12.26
N ALA A 114 -4.07 -17.48 -11.32
CA ALA A 114 -4.91 -17.19 -10.16
C ALA A 114 -4.86 -15.68 -9.82
N PRO A 115 -5.50 -14.84 -10.65
CA PRO A 115 -5.59 -13.40 -10.39
C PRO A 115 -6.51 -13.11 -9.20
N ILE A 116 -6.47 -11.87 -8.72
CA ILE A 116 -7.34 -11.41 -7.64
C ILE A 116 -8.66 -10.92 -8.23
N TRP A 117 -9.73 -11.60 -7.88
CA TRP A 117 -11.09 -11.26 -8.26
C TRP A 117 -11.68 -10.18 -7.34
N SER A 118 -12.23 -9.11 -7.90
CA SER A 118 -12.82 -8.02 -7.11
C SER A 118 -13.86 -7.24 -7.92
N THR A 119 -14.49 -6.26 -7.26
CA THR A 119 -15.40 -5.32 -7.90
C THR A 119 -14.64 -4.36 -8.80
N VAL A 120 -15.20 -4.13 -9.98
CA VAL A 120 -14.66 -3.19 -10.98
C VAL A 120 -15.79 -2.34 -11.56
N ASN A 121 -15.42 -1.33 -12.34
CA ASN A 121 -16.33 -0.54 -13.15
C ASN A 121 -16.02 -0.75 -14.63
N THR A 122 -17.03 -0.94 -15.48
CA THR A 122 -16.85 -1.23 -16.91
C THR A 122 -16.46 0.00 -17.73
N GLY A 123 -16.56 1.20 -17.17
CA GLY A 123 -16.23 2.44 -17.86
C GLY A 123 -14.73 2.63 -18.05
N LYS A 124 -14.31 3.02 -19.27
CA LYS A 124 -12.91 3.29 -19.60
C LYS A 124 -12.51 4.75 -19.36
N PHE A 125 -13.42 5.69 -19.60
CA PHE A 125 -13.18 7.13 -19.54
C PHE A 125 -14.23 7.89 -18.71
N SER A 126 -15.33 7.21 -18.38
CA SER A 126 -16.41 7.74 -17.56
C SER A 126 -17.00 6.60 -16.72
N LEU A 127 -17.88 6.93 -15.79
CA LEU A 127 -18.55 5.94 -14.95
C LEU A 127 -19.37 4.99 -15.84
N GLY A 128 -19.07 3.70 -15.77
CA GLY A 128 -19.82 2.61 -16.41
C GLY A 128 -20.66 1.84 -15.39
N ALA A 129 -21.09 0.63 -15.76
CA ALA A 129 -21.85 -0.24 -14.86
C ALA A 129 -20.94 -0.90 -13.81
N PRO A 130 -21.42 -1.16 -12.57
CA PRO A 130 -20.76 -2.03 -11.63
C PRO A 130 -20.57 -3.43 -12.22
N SER A 131 -19.39 -4.03 -11.96
CA SER A 131 -19.04 -5.36 -12.46
C SER A 131 -18.03 -6.03 -11.54
N TYR A 132 -17.60 -7.23 -11.93
CA TYR A 132 -16.50 -7.96 -11.31
C TYR A 132 -15.43 -8.22 -12.36
N GLY A 133 -14.19 -8.24 -11.92
CA GLY A 133 -13.05 -8.54 -12.79
C GLY A 133 -11.85 -8.98 -11.97
N ASP A 134 -10.86 -9.45 -12.67
CA ASP A 134 -9.63 -9.99 -12.11
C ASP A 134 -8.42 -9.16 -12.53
N LEU A 135 -7.54 -8.94 -11.57
CA LEU A 135 -6.29 -8.20 -11.75
C LEU A 135 -5.16 -8.88 -10.96
N SER A 136 -3.93 -8.66 -11.41
CA SER A 136 -2.73 -9.10 -10.69
C SER A 136 -1.75 -7.95 -10.53
N GLY A 137 -1.15 -7.82 -9.34
CA GLY A 137 -0.19 -6.76 -9.04
C GLY A 137 0.02 -6.56 -7.54
N THR A 138 1.08 -5.84 -7.19
CA THR A 138 1.28 -5.34 -5.82
C THR A 138 0.18 -4.37 -5.40
N SER A 139 -0.52 -3.78 -6.37
CA SER A 139 -1.74 -2.98 -6.16
C SER A 139 -2.90 -3.78 -5.57
N MET A 140 -2.98 -5.09 -5.82
CA MET A 140 -3.96 -6.00 -5.23
C MET A 140 -3.47 -6.55 -3.88
N ALA A 141 -2.16 -6.67 -3.69
CA ALA A 141 -1.59 -7.11 -2.42
C ALA A 141 -1.72 -6.07 -1.30
N ALA A 142 -1.48 -4.80 -1.59
CA ALA A 142 -1.52 -3.72 -0.61
C ALA A 142 -2.88 -3.60 0.13
N PRO A 143 -4.05 -3.65 -0.53
CA PRO A 143 -5.33 -3.56 0.16
C PRO A 143 -5.64 -4.76 1.08
N HIS A 144 -5.09 -5.96 0.82
CA HIS A 144 -5.18 -7.07 1.77
C HIS A 144 -4.54 -6.72 3.11
N VAL A 145 -3.34 -6.12 3.07
CA VAL A 145 -2.64 -5.66 4.28
C VAL A 145 -3.39 -4.51 4.94
N SER A 146 -3.93 -3.58 4.16
CA SER A 146 -4.75 -2.47 4.68
C SER A 146 -5.98 -2.99 5.43
N GLY A 147 -6.64 -4.03 4.92
CA GLY A 147 -7.77 -4.69 5.59
C GLY A 147 -7.36 -5.34 6.92
N VAL A 148 -6.22 -6.05 6.95
CA VAL A 148 -5.66 -6.61 8.19
C VAL A 148 -5.37 -5.52 9.21
N ILE A 149 -4.77 -4.40 8.78
CA ILE A 149 -4.48 -3.26 9.66
C ILE A 149 -5.77 -2.63 10.21
N ALA A 150 -6.82 -2.54 9.38
CA ALA A 150 -8.12 -2.03 9.84
C ALA A 150 -8.68 -2.89 10.98
N LEU A 151 -8.62 -4.23 10.86
CA LEU A 151 -9.01 -5.16 11.94
C LEU A 151 -8.10 -5.02 13.19
N MET A 152 -6.79 -4.83 13.00
CA MET A 152 -5.88 -4.56 14.12
C MET A 152 -6.28 -3.29 14.87
N LYS A 153 -6.62 -2.23 14.14
CA LYS A 153 -7.08 -0.96 14.74
C LYS A 153 -8.48 -1.03 15.34
N GLU A 154 -9.36 -1.86 14.82
CA GLU A 154 -10.65 -2.15 15.46
C GLU A 154 -10.42 -2.79 16.83
N ARG A 155 -9.51 -3.76 16.92
CA ARG A 155 -9.18 -4.45 18.18
C ARG A 155 -8.40 -3.57 19.16
N ASN A 156 -7.50 -2.72 18.66
CA ASN A 156 -6.72 -1.76 19.44
C ASN A 156 -6.62 -0.42 18.69
N PRO A 157 -7.57 0.51 18.90
CA PRO A 157 -7.60 1.79 18.19
C PRO A 157 -6.34 2.65 18.33
N ASN A 158 -5.60 2.46 19.42
CA ASN A 158 -4.39 3.24 19.73
C ASN A 158 -3.09 2.56 19.30
N ILE A 159 -3.15 1.41 18.60
CA ILE A 159 -1.95 0.74 18.11
C ILE A 159 -1.17 1.67 17.18
N GLY A 160 0.11 1.92 17.50
CA GLY A 160 1.00 2.76 16.70
C GLY A 160 1.50 2.06 15.43
N VAL A 161 1.97 2.86 14.46
CA VAL A 161 2.40 2.37 13.14
C VAL A 161 3.54 1.35 13.25
N GLU A 162 4.54 1.59 14.12
CA GLU A 162 5.67 0.67 14.30
C GLU A 162 5.24 -0.65 14.96
N ALA A 163 4.29 -0.61 15.90
CA ALA A 163 3.75 -1.83 16.48
C ALA A 163 2.96 -2.65 15.45
N ILE A 164 2.18 -2.00 14.58
CA ILE A 164 1.52 -2.64 13.43
C ILE A 164 2.57 -3.31 12.54
N ARG A 165 3.59 -2.56 12.11
CA ARG A 165 4.68 -3.07 11.25
C ARG A 165 5.37 -4.27 11.87
N LYS A 166 5.72 -4.18 13.15
CA LYS A 166 6.35 -5.27 13.88
C LYS A 166 5.45 -6.51 13.92
N THR A 167 4.16 -6.34 14.24
CA THR A 167 3.21 -7.44 14.28
C THR A 167 3.09 -8.13 12.92
N LEU A 168 2.94 -7.37 11.83
CA LEU A 168 2.87 -7.93 10.48
C LEU A 168 4.11 -8.76 10.13
N ARG A 169 5.31 -8.28 10.48
CA ARG A 169 6.57 -8.99 10.24
C ARG A 169 6.72 -10.24 11.10
N ASP A 170 6.32 -10.18 12.36
CA ASP A 170 6.53 -11.26 13.33
C ASP A 170 5.53 -12.40 13.15
N THR A 171 4.31 -12.09 12.72
CA THR A 171 3.22 -13.08 12.57
C THR A 171 3.03 -13.54 11.13
N GLY A 172 3.68 -12.90 10.16
CA GLY A 172 3.63 -13.28 8.76
C GLY A 172 4.25 -14.65 8.50
N VAL A 173 3.61 -15.43 7.63
CA VAL A 173 4.15 -16.73 7.18
C VAL A 173 5.34 -16.46 6.26
N LYS A 174 6.40 -17.27 6.37
CA LYS A 174 7.55 -17.19 5.46
C LYS A 174 7.12 -17.44 4.02
N VAL A 175 7.49 -16.52 3.13
CA VAL A 175 7.22 -16.63 1.70
C VAL A 175 8.41 -17.30 1.01
N ASN A 176 8.12 -18.30 0.17
CA ASN A 176 9.13 -19.01 -0.60
C ASN A 176 9.70 -18.12 -1.73
N GLY A 177 11.02 -18.14 -1.90
CA GLY A 177 11.70 -17.38 -2.96
C GLY A 177 11.84 -15.89 -2.70
N TYR A 178 11.60 -15.41 -1.46
CA TYR A 178 11.83 -14.00 -1.12
C TYR A 178 13.33 -13.68 -1.12
N ARG A 179 13.72 -12.67 -1.89
CA ARG A 179 15.08 -12.10 -1.90
C ARG A 179 15.10 -10.86 -1.00
N LYS A 180 15.89 -10.92 0.06
CA LYS A 180 16.15 -9.75 0.92
C LYS A 180 17.07 -8.77 0.20
#